data_3372565823a2d6432d08ebc9e7acd00d
#
_entry.id   3372565823a2d6432d08ebc9e7acd00d
#
_cell.length_a   1.000
_cell.length_b   1.000
_cell.length_c   1.000
_cell.angle_alpha   90.00
_cell.angle_beta   90.00
_cell.angle_gamma   90.00
#
_symmetry.space_group_name_H-M   'P 1'
#
loop_
_entity.id
_entity.type
_entity.pdbx_description
1 polymer ?
#
loop_
_entity_poly.entity_id
_entity_poly.type
_entity_poly.pdbx_seq_one_letter_code
_entity_poly.pdbx_strand_id
1 'polypeptide(L)'
;VDFLSFRFYSLSLVLSCRDVVAVELPLAYPIDQMLSEISEVQKNAIVDKHNEIRREVKPTASNMMKMVWNEKAERTARRWASKCQPKSSSKEDRKVDEIICGEIVLQTNYAMLWSDAIESLSSERTYFQYGVGTTDLTKNVDSYTQMIWHNSNQVGCALAFCPQGSGTFIYVCHYCPGGNVREFLKTPYAAGPPCGDCPGNCEDNLCNNPCPYVDAYDYCDELIESFTCSQRFVKEKCRGSCECATDEE
;
A
#
# COMPACT_ATOMS: atom_id res chain seq x y z
N VAL A 1 -46.55 63.31 -48.49
CA VAL A 1 -45.45 63.17 -47.56
C VAL A 1 -45.69 61.86 -46.78
N ASP A 2 -45.07 60.77 -47.26
CA ASP A 2 -45.31 59.41 -46.80
C ASP A 2 -44.39 59.07 -45.63
N PHE A 3 -45.02 58.55 -44.56
CA PHE A 3 -44.35 57.97 -43.42
C PHE A 3 -44.10 56.47 -43.70
N LEU A 4 -42.86 56.10 -43.96
CA LEU A 4 -42.42 54.70 -44.04
C LEU A 4 -42.27 54.11 -42.63
N SER A 5 -43.09 53.15 -42.35
CA SER A 5 -43.12 52.38 -41.11
C SER A 5 -42.11 51.22 -41.18
N PHE A 6 -40.96 51.37 -40.48
CA PHE A 6 -40.01 50.26 -40.31
C PHE A 6 -40.52 49.30 -39.23
N ARG A 7 -40.92 48.11 -39.64
CA ARG A 7 -41.15 47.01 -38.69
C ARG A 7 -39.84 46.32 -38.35
N PHE A 8 -39.42 46.44 -37.08
CA PHE A 8 -38.37 45.62 -36.53
C PHE A 8 -38.94 44.22 -36.27
N TYR A 9 -38.42 43.20 -36.98
CA TYR A 9 -38.63 41.82 -36.60
C TYR A 9 -37.60 41.46 -35.54
N SER A 10 -38.04 41.32 -34.30
CA SER A 10 -37.27 40.74 -33.23
C SER A 10 -37.19 39.25 -33.44
N LEU A 11 -36.02 38.75 -33.85
CA LEU A 11 -35.71 37.34 -33.91
C LEU A 11 -35.37 36.85 -32.50
N SER A 12 -36.37 36.36 -31.77
CA SER A 12 -36.14 35.70 -30.48
C SER A 12 -35.54 34.33 -30.77
N LEU A 13 -34.22 34.19 -30.60
CA LEU A 13 -33.56 32.91 -30.52
C LEU A 13 -34.00 32.23 -29.22
N VAL A 14 -35.00 31.35 -29.33
CA VAL A 14 -35.33 30.40 -28.27
C VAL A 14 -34.22 29.31 -28.31
N LEU A 15 -33.18 29.49 -27.52
CA LEU A 15 -32.22 28.41 -27.22
C LEU A 15 -32.99 27.35 -26.43
N SER A 16 -33.32 26.27 -27.13
CA SER A 16 -33.86 25.05 -26.52
C SER A 16 -32.79 24.47 -25.59
N CYS A 17 -33.03 24.56 -24.29
CA CYS A 17 -32.22 23.93 -23.26
C CYS A 17 -32.56 22.40 -23.21
N ARG A 18 -32.27 21.69 -24.30
CA ARG A 18 -32.35 20.22 -24.38
C ARG A 18 -31.03 19.75 -24.91
N ASP A 19 -30.09 19.54 -24.02
CA ASP A 19 -28.97 18.64 -24.07
C ASP A 19 -27.98 19.03 -22.96
N VAL A 20 -28.49 19.21 -21.74
CA VAL A 20 -27.65 19.05 -20.57
C VAL A 20 -27.49 17.54 -20.42
N VAL A 21 -26.44 16.98 -21.02
CA VAL A 21 -25.95 15.67 -20.61
C VAL A 21 -25.65 15.79 -19.13
N ALA A 22 -26.51 15.25 -18.30
CA ALA A 22 -26.22 15.07 -16.89
C ALA A 22 -25.00 14.17 -16.84
N VAL A 23 -23.82 14.75 -16.60
CA VAL A 23 -22.69 13.98 -16.16
C VAL A 23 -23.11 13.43 -14.81
N GLU A 24 -23.53 12.17 -14.80
CA GLU A 24 -23.70 11.43 -13.56
C GLU A 24 -22.32 11.43 -12.92
N LEU A 25 -22.15 12.31 -11.93
CA LEU A 25 -21.04 12.20 -11.00
C LEU A 25 -21.11 10.78 -10.43
N PRO A 26 -19.98 10.04 -10.41
CA PRO A 26 -19.96 8.70 -9.86
C PRO A 26 -20.65 8.76 -8.50
N LEU A 27 -21.68 7.93 -8.32
CA LEU A 27 -22.44 7.80 -7.09
C LEU A 27 -21.44 7.78 -5.94
N ALA A 28 -21.51 8.80 -5.07
CA ALA A 28 -20.84 8.77 -3.80
C ALA A 28 -21.24 7.44 -3.14
N TYR A 29 -20.30 6.53 -2.99
CA TYR A 29 -20.55 5.25 -2.33
C TYR A 29 -21.23 5.55 -1.00
N PRO A 30 -22.38 4.91 -0.69
CA PRO A 30 -23.06 5.14 0.58
C PRO A 30 -22.05 4.94 1.71
N ILE A 31 -21.95 5.90 2.61
CA ILE A 31 -21.00 5.83 3.75
C ILE A 31 -21.14 4.50 4.49
N ASP A 32 -22.36 3.97 4.61
CA ASP A 32 -22.65 2.68 5.21
C ASP A 32 -21.93 1.51 4.53
N GLN A 33 -21.79 1.55 3.20
CA GLN A 33 -21.03 0.53 2.45
C GLN A 33 -19.52 0.69 2.61
N MET A 34 -19.03 1.90 2.82
CA MET A 34 -17.60 2.15 3.08
C MET A 34 -17.18 1.72 4.49
N LEU A 35 -18.11 1.75 5.45
CA LEU A 35 -17.89 1.40 6.86
C LEU A 35 -18.21 -0.07 7.19
N SER A 36 -18.82 -0.79 6.25
CA SER A 36 -19.05 -2.23 6.35
C SER A 36 -17.73 -3.01 6.25
N GLU A 37 -17.81 -4.32 6.33
CA GLU A 37 -16.66 -5.17 6.00
C GLU A 37 -16.15 -4.84 4.60
N ILE A 38 -14.82 -4.77 4.46
CA ILE A 38 -14.18 -4.50 3.17
C ILE A 38 -14.59 -5.61 2.19
N SER A 39 -15.24 -5.21 1.10
CA SER A 39 -15.67 -6.14 0.05
C SER A 39 -14.46 -6.72 -0.71
N GLU A 40 -14.62 -7.87 -1.36
CA GLU A 40 -13.56 -8.46 -2.19
C GLU A 40 -13.09 -7.50 -3.29
N VAL A 41 -13.98 -6.69 -3.85
CA VAL A 41 -13.62 -5.65 -4.83
C VAL A 41 -12.69 -4.61 -4.22
N GLN A 42 -12.96 -4.18 -2.98
CA GLN A 42 -12.08 -3.23 -2.27
C GLN A 42 -10.76 -3.86 -1.86
N LYS A 43 -10.76 -5.13 -1.40
CA LYS A 43 -9.53 -5.86 -1.09
C LYS A 43 -8.62 -5.95 -2.30
N ASN A 44 -9.19 -6.33 -3.45
CA ASN A 44 -8.44 -6.39 -4.71
C ASN A 44 -7.90 -5.01 -5.10
N ALA A 45 -8.72 -3.95 -5.04
CA ALA A 45 -8.27 -2.59 -5.36
C ALA A 45 -7.12 -2.12 -4.45
N ILE A 46 -7.14 -2.47 -3.15
CA ILE A 46 -6.06 -2.19 -2.21
C ILE A 46 -4.78 -2.93 -2.62
N VAL A 47 -4.88 -4.24 -2.83
CA VAL A 47 -3.74 -5.09 -3.19
C VAL A 47 -3.14 -4.69 -4.53
N ASP A 48 -3.99 -4.45 -5.54
CA ASP A 48 -3.55 -4.05 -6.88
C ASP A 48 -2.81 -2.71 -6.85
N LYS A 49 -3.32 -1.74 -6.09
CA LYS A 49 -2.66 -0.44 -5.94
C LYS A 49 -1.30 -0.54 -5.23
N HIS A 50 -1.17 -1.39 -4.22
CA HIS A 50 0.12 -1.66 -3.61
C HIS A 50 1.10 -2.31 -4.60
N ASN A 51 0.65 -3.30 -5.35
CA ASN A 51 1.48 -3.99 -6.33
C ASN A 51 1.88 -3.07 -7.51
N GLU A 52 1.03 -2.14 -7.92
CA GLU A 52 1.36 -1.08 -8.88
C GLU A 52 2.54 -0.23 -8.36
N ILE A 53 2.43 0.31 -7.14
CA ILE A 53 3.46 1.13 -6.51
C ILE A 53 4.79 0.36 -6.36
N ARG A 54 4.73 -0.92 -6.01
CA ARG A 54 5.89 -1.79 -5.82
C ARG A 54 6.63 -2.09 -7.13
N ARG A 55 5.91 -2.19 -8.26
CA ARG A 55 6.51 -2.34 -9.61
C ARG A 55 7.20 -1.08 -10.10
N GLU A 56 6.76 0.09 -9.66
CA GLU A 56 7.20 1.39 -10.18
C GLU A 56 8.40 1.98 -9.44
N VAL A 57 8.96 1.28 -8.45
CA VAL A 57 10.10 1.78 -7.66
C VAL A 57 11.32 2.10 -8.52
N LYS A 58 12.08 3.11 -8.11
CA LYS A 58 13.30 3.56 -8.80
C LYS A 58 14.45 3.66 -7.79
N PRO A 59 15.58 2.95 -8.02
CA PRO A 59 15.84 1.93 -9.06
C PRO A 59 14.85 0.75 -8.98
N THR A 60 14.81 -0.08 -10.03
CA THR A 60 14.01 -1.33 -10.00
C THR A 60 14.51 -2.27 -8.92
N ALA A 61 13.61 -3.08 -8.37
CA ALA A 61 13.89 -4.01 -7.29
C ALA A 61 14.06 -5.44 -7.78
N SER A 62 15.12 -6.15 -7.33
CA SER A 62 15.34 -7.56 -7.68
C SER A 62 14.56 -8.54 -6.79
N ASN A 63 14.19 -8.12 -5.56
CA ASN A 63 13.59 -8.97 -4.53
C ASN A 63 12.21 -8.48 -4.04
N MET A 64 11.51 -7.64 -4.80
CA MET A 64 10.24 -7.07 -4.36
C MET A 64 9.14 -8.13 -4.36
N MET A 65 8.63 -8.47 -3.17
CA MET A 65 7.55 -9.42 -3.00
C MET A 65 6.20 -8.85 -3.48
N LYS A 66 5.39 -9.69 -4.13
CA LYS A 66 4.00 -9.40 -4.46
C LYS A 66 3.17 -9.29 -3.17
N MET A 67 2.40 -8.21 -3.04
CA MET A 67 1.48 -8.03 -1.93
C MET A 67 0.25 -8.89 -2.11
N VAL A 68 -0.22 -9.51 -1.03
CA VAL A 68 -1.47 -10.27 -0.96
C VAL A 68 -2.30 -9.83 0.24
N TRP A 69 -3.62 -10.07 0.21
CA TRP A 69 -4.50 -9.76 1.32
C TRP A 69 -4.32 -10.72 2.49
N ASN A 70 -4.36 -10.18 3.73
CA ASN A 70 -4.32 -10.95 4.96
C ASN A 70 -5.50 -10.60 5.87
N GLU A 71 -6.42 -11.55 6.06
CA GLU A 71 -7.61 -11.40 6.89
C GLU A 71 -7.30 -11.15 8.38
N LYS A 72 -6.19 -11.70 8.88
CA LYS A 72 -5.80 -11.48 10.28
C LYS A 72 -5.27 -10.07 10.48
N ALA A 73 -4.50 -9.55 9.51
CA ALA A 73 -4.04 -8.17 9.49
C ALA A 73 -5.21 -7.18 9.37
N GLU A 74 -6.21 -7.48 8.51
CA GLU A 74 -7.46 -6.70 8.45
C GLU A 74 -8.15 -6.62 9.81
N ARG A 75 -8.31 -7.75 10.51
CA ARG A 75 -8.96 -7.75 11.82
C ARG A 75 -8.22 -6.89 12.85
N THR A 76 -6.89 -6.90 12.84
CA THR A 76 -6.09 -6.06 13.74
C THR A 76 -6.18 -4.59 13.35
N ALA A 77 -6.14 -4.26 12.06
CA ALA A 77 -6.34 -2.91 11.53
C ALA A 77 -7.75 -2.37 11.88
N ARG A 78 -8.79 -3.19 11.73
CA ARG A 78 -10.18 -2.83 12.07
C ARG A 78 -10.34 -2.52 13.57
N ARG A 79 -9.75 -3.35 14.44
CA ARG A 79 -9.75 -3.13 15.87
C ARG A 79 -9.06 -1.82 16.25
N TRP A 80 -8.02 -1.43 15.54
CA TRP A 80 -7.35 -0.15 15.77
C TRP A 80 -8.13 1.03 15.22
N ALA A 81 -8.61 0.96 13.99
CA ALA A 81 -9.41 2.01 13.35
C ALA A 81 -10.64 2.37 14.19
N SER A 82 -11.32 1.36 14.77
CA SER A 82 -12.51 1.57 15.62
C SER A 82 -12.24 2.31 16.93
N LYS A 83 -10.98 2.41 17.37
CA LYS A 83 -10.59 3.23 18.52
C LYS A 83 -10.60 4.73 18.23
N CYS A 84 -10.73 5.12 16.95
CA CYS A 84 -10.76 6.52 16.52
C CYS A 84 -9.54 7.35 16.98
N GLN A 85 -8.36 6.74 16.97
CA GLN A 85 -7.10 7.39 17.36
C GLN A 85 -6.20 7.56 16.14
N PRO A 86 -5.90 8.80 15.72
CA PRO A 86 -5.07 9.07 14.54
C PRO A 86 -3.56 8.97 14.88
N LYS A 87 -3.16 7.93 15.56
CA LYS A 87 -1.78 7.64 15.95
C LYS A 87 -1.49 6.15 15.75
N SER A 88 -0.22 5.80 15.72
CA SER A 88 0.20 4.41 15.63
C SER A 88 -0.25 3.57 16.82
N SER A 89 -0.61 2.32 16.54
CA SER A 89 -0.94 1.29 17.52
C SER A 89 0.31 0.79 18.25
N SER A 90 0.11 0.09 19.37
CA SER A 90 1.20 -0.66 19.99
C SER A 90 1.60 -1.86 19.12
N LYS A 91 2.81 -2.38 19.30
CA LYS A 91 3.27 -3.59 18.59
C LYS A 91 2.33 -4.79 18.86
N GLU A 92 1.81 -4.90 20.07
CA GLU A 92 0.87 -5.97 20.45
C GLU A 92 -0.50 -5.83 19.75
N ASP A 93 -0.98 -4.60 19.54
CA ASP A 93 -2.26 -4.34 18.85
C ASP A 93 -2.23 -4.78 17.35
N ARG A 94 -1.03 -4.78 16.72
CA ARG A 94 -0.81 -5.16 15.32
C ARG A 94 -0.03 -6.47 15.13
N LYS A 95 0.02 -7.30 16.17
CA LYS A 95 0.61 -8.63 16.08
C LYS A 95 -0.36 -9.60 15.39
N VAL A 96 0.13 -10.30 14.38
CA VAL A 96 -0.58 -11.34 13.63
C VAL A 96 0.20 -12.63 13.81
N ASP A 97 -0.42 -13.60 14.48
CA ASP A 97 0.27 -14.79 14.98
C ASP A 97 1.49 -14.36 15.82
N GLU A 98 2.71 -14.80 15.48
CA GLU A 98 3.92 -14.37 16.17
C GLU A 98 4.64 -13.18 15.47
N ILE A 99 4.08 -12.65 14.37
CA ILE A 99 4.70 -11.63 13.54
C ILE A 99 4.20 -10.25 13.94
N ILE A 100 5.11 -9.32 14.22
CA ILE A 100 4.77 -7.90 14.41
C ILE A 100 4.69 -7.26 13.03
N CYS A 101 3.50 -6.76 12.68
CA CYS A 101 3.28 -6.07 11.41
C CYS A 101 3.63 -4.57 11.53
N GLY A 102 3.98 -3.98 10.41
CA GLY A 102 4.05 -2.53 10.25
C GLY A 102 2.66 -1.91 10.17
N GLU A 103 2.59 -0.58 10.24
CA GLU A 103 1.32 0.13 10.25
C GLU A 103 1.41 1.46 9.54
N ILE A 104 0.36 1.78 8.78
CA ILE A 104 0.11 3.12 8.27
C ILE A 104 -1.27 3.55 8.76
N VAL A 105 -1.37 4.77 9.29
CA VAL A 105 -2.62 5.40 9.71
C VAL A 105 -2.81 6.71 8.95
N LEU A 106 -3.93 6.84 8.24
CA LEU A 106 -4.33 8.06 7.56
C LEU A 106 -5.63 8.59 8.15
N GLN A 107 -5.65 9.85 8.54
CA GLN A 107 -6.86 10.56 8.95
C GLN A 107 -7.27 11.58 7.90
N THR A 108 -8.55 11.59 7.55
CA THR A 108 -9.14 12.58 6.64
C THR A 108 -10.46 13.11 7.19
N ASN A 109 -10.90 14.26 6.72
CA ASN A 109 -12.20 14.84 7.06
C ASN A 109 -13.28 14.53 6.00
N TYR A 110 -12.95 13.75 4.99
CA TYR A 110 -13.86 13.26 3.95
C TYR A 110 -13.51 11.82 3.60
N ALA A 111 -14.49 11.08 3.11
CA ALA A 111 -14.30 9.71 2.65
C ALA A 111 -13.54 9.71 1.31
N MET A 112 -12.57 8.82 1.17
CA MET A 112 -11.78 8.59 -0.04
C MET A 112 -11.98 7.15 -0.52
N LEU A 113 -11.88 6.92 -1.81
CA LEU A 113 -11.70 5.56 -2.31
C LEU A 113 -10.37 5.00 -1.81
N TRP A 114 -10.29 3.68 -1.66
CA TRP A 114 -9.06 3.04 -1.19
C TRP A 114 -7.86 3.31 -2.11
N SER A 115 -8.07 3.32 -3.43
CA SER A 115 -7.03 3.70 -4.40
C SER A 115 -6.47 5.09 -4.15
N ASP A 116 -7.35 6.06 -3.87
CA ASP A 116 -6.96 7.45 -3.64
C ASP A 116 -6.26 7.62 -2.28
N ALA A 117 -6.73 6.90 -1.25
CA ALA A 117 -6.10 6.90 0.07
C ALA A 117 -4.66 6.36 -0.01
N ILE A 118 -4.45 5.23 -0.71
CA ILE A 118 -3.13 4.62 -0.90
C ILE A 118 -2.24 5.52 -1.77
N GLU A 119 -2.77 6.09 -2.86
CA GLU A 119 -2.01 7.02 -3.70
C GLU A 119 -1.59 8.27 -2.90
N SER A 120 -2.48 8.82 -2.07
CA SER A 120 -2.15 9.95 -1.18
C SER A 120 -0.98 9.63 -0.25
N LEU A 121 -0.98 8.43 0.36
CA LEU A 121 0.11 7.96 1.21
C LEU A 121 1.40 7.71 0.42
N SER A 122 1.29 7.18 -0.80
CA SER A 122 2.44 6.93 -1.67
C SER A 122 3.06 8.23 -2.22
N SER A 123 2.38 9.37 -2.14
CA SER A 123 2.88 10.66 -2.60
C SER A 123 4.16 11.11 -1.85
N GLU A 124 4.43 10.54 -0.68
CA GLU A 124 5.69 10.71 0.06
C GLU A 124 6.91 10.30 -0.79
N ARG A 125 6.73 9.49 -1.86
CA ARG A 125 7.78 9.10 -2.82
C ARG A 125 8.54 10.28 -3.41
N THR A 126 7.92 11.45 -3.51
CA THR A 126 8.56 12.68 -4.01
C THR A 126 9.69 13.18 -3.12
N TYR A 127 9.69 12.77 -1.84
CA TYR A 127 10.70 13.12 -0.85
C TYR A 127 11.63 11.96 -0.50
N PHE A 128 11.50 10.82 -1.17
CA PHE A 128 12.36 9.66 -0.96
C PHE A 128 13.33 9.46 -2.13
N GLN A 129 14.60 9.23 -1.80
CA GLN A 129 15.62 8.80 -2.75
C GLN A 129 16.32 7.55 -2.24
N TYR A 130 16.32 6.50 -3.06
CA TYR A 130 16.99 5.24 -2.74
C TYR A 130 18.48 5.47 -2.41
N GLY A 131 18.99 4.82 -1.35
CA GLY A 131 20.35 4.98 -0.84
C GLY A 131 20.58 6.24 0.00
N VAL A 132 19.68 7.24 -0.09
CA VAL A 132 19.77 8.49 0.68
C VAL A 132 18.75 8.52 1.81
N GLY A 133 17.52 8.05 1.54
CA GLY A 133 16.35 8.18 2.42
C GLY A 133 15.54 9.43 2.09
N THR A 134 15.06 10.14 3.11
CA THR A 134 14.35 11.40 2.86
C THR A 134 15.30 12.49 2.33
N THR A 135 14.84 13.19 1.28
CA THR A 135 15.55 14.34 0.68
C THR A 135 15.15 15.67 1.32
N ASP A 136 14.09 15.67 2.14
CA ASP A 136 13.62 16.82 2.90
C ASP A 136 13.34 16.37 4.35
N LEU A 137 14.18 16.79 5.30
CA LEU A 137 14.09 16.42 6.72
C LEU A 137 12.80 16.92 7.41
N THR A 138 12.04 17.79 6.77
CA THR A 138 10.73 18.26 7.26
C THR A 138 9.58 17.32 6.85
N LYS A 139 9.86 16.34 5.98
CA LYS A 139 8.89 15.40 5.42
C LYS A 139 9.12 14.00 5.95
N ASN A 140 8.02 13.34 6.26
CA ASN A 140 8.01 11.92 6.56
C ASN A 140 7.91 11.13 5.25
N VAL A 141 8.59 9.98 5.19
CA VAL A 141 8.54 9.02 4.07
C VAL A 141 8.20 7.61 4.54
N ASP A 142 7.81 7.46 5.81
CA ASP A 142 7.62 6.15 6.44
C ASP A 142 6.44 5.37 5.84
N SER A 143 5.40 6.06 5.38
CA SER A 143 4.28 5.40 4.70
C SER A 143 4.73 4.81 3.37
N TYR A 144 5.45 5.58 2.58
CA TYR A 144 5.96 5.11 1.29
C TYR A 144 6.98 3.97 1.47
N THR A 145 7.96 4.11 2.37
CA THR A 145 8.98 3.06 2.59
C THR A 145 8.37 1.77 3.12
N GLN A 146 7.31 1.83 3.96
CA GLN A 146 6.56 0.65 4.37
C GLN A 146 5.85 -0.03 3.19
N MET A 147 5.22 0.73 2.28
CA MET A 147 4.55 0.17 1.10
C MET A 147 5.51 -0.54 0.16
N ILE A 148 6.75 -0.04 0.03
CA ILE A 148 7.79 -0.59 -0.85
C ILE A 148 8.81 -1.44 -0.11
N TRP A 149 8.53 -1.83 1.14
CA TRP A 149 9.38 -2.73 1.90
C TRP A 149 9.34 -4.13 1.29
N HIS A 150 10.48 -4.61 0.82
CA HIS A 150 10.53 -5.78 -0.08
C HIS A 150 9.81 -7.01 0.48
N ASN A 151 10.03 -7.38 1.73
CA ASN A 151 9.48 -8.58 2.34
C ASN A 151 8.16 -8.38 3.10
N SER A 152 7.62 -7.15 3.20
CA SER A 152 6.23 -6.93 3.63
C SER A 152 5.30 -7.34 2.50
N ASN A 153 4.90 -8.59 2.47
CA ASN A 153 4.16 -9.20 1.36
C ASN A 153 2.67 -9.43 1.67
N GLN A 154 2.22 -9.08 2.86
CA GLN A 154 0.82 -9.23 3.26
C GLN A 154 0.29 -7.90 3.78
N VAL A 155 -0.92 -7.54 3.40
CA VAL A 155 -1.60 -6.33 3.85
C VAL A 155 -3.03 -6.62 4.26
N GLY A 156 -3.48 -5.97 5.33
CA GLY A 156 -4.88 -5.96 5.73
C GLY A 156 -5.24 -4.56 6.21
N CYS A 157 -6.28 -3.99 5.64
CA CYS A 157 -6.70 -2.62 5.92
C CYS A 157 -8.09 -2.56 6.52
N ALA A 158 -8.41 -1.44 7.16
CA ALA A 158 -9.74 -1.12 7.67
C ALA A 158 -9.99 0.38 7.67
N LEU A 159 -11.26 0.76 7.56
CA LEU A 159 -11.74 2.13 7.62
C LEU A 159 -12.75 2.26 8.78
N ALA A 160 -12.64 3.34 9.53
CA ALA A 160 -13.65 3.72 10.50
C ALA A 160 -14.07 5.19 10.32
N PHE A 161 -15.34 5.48 10.50
CA PHE A 161 -15.85 6.83 10.68
C PHE A 161 -15.90 7.17 12.15
N CYS A 162 -15.31 8.30 12.53
CA CYS A 162 -15.22 8.78 13.91
C CYS A 162 -16.04 10.07 14.04
N PRO A 163 -17.19 10.03 14.70
CA PRO A 163 -18.17 11.14 14.68
C PRO A 163 -17.78 12.33 15.56
N GLN A 164 -16.66 12.29 16.29
CA GLN A 164 -16.23 13.39 17.17
C GLN A 164 -15.93 14.65 16.36
N GLY A 165 -16.41 15.80 16.82
CA GLY A 165 -16.24 17.09 16.15
C GLY A 165 -16.98 17.15 14.81
N SER A 166 -16.29 17.47 13.74
CA SER A 166 -16.84 17.52 12.36
C SER A 166 -16.96 16.13 11.71
N GLY A 167 -16.56 15.09 12.42
CA GLY A 167 -16.41 13.74 11.87
C GLY A 167 -15.12 13.56 11.09
N THR A 168 -14.47 12.42 11.27
CA THR A 168 -13.25 12.06 10.54
C THR A 168 -13.28 10.61 10.10
N PHE A 169 -12.53 10.30 9.05
CA PHE A 169 -12.32 8.95 8.55
C PHE A 169 -10.90 8.53 8.90
N ILE A 170 -10.76 7.34 9.50
CA ILE A 170 -9.47 6.76 9.86
C ILE A 170 -9.25 5.49 9.06
N TYR A 171 -8.28 5.53 8.18
CA TYR A 171 -7.78 4.41 7.39
C TYR A 171 -6.58 3.82 8.11
N VAL A 172 -6.59 2.52 8.31
CA VAL A 172 -5.47 1.79 8.93
C VAL A 172 -5.11 0.61 8.05
N CYS A 173 -3.83 0.48 7.72
CA CYS A 173 -3.30 -0.70 7.04
C CYS A 173 -2.18 -1.30 7.89
N HIS A 174 -2.24 -2.62 8.10
CA HIS A 174 -1.18 -3.40 8.71
C HIS A 174 -0.46 -4.22 7.65
N TYR A 175 0.87 -4.19 7.69
CA TYR A 175 1.77 -4.83 6.73
C TYR A 175 2.58 -5.92 7.41
N CYS A 176 2.50 -7.14 6.94
CA CYS A 176 3.15 -8.28 7.57
C CYS A 176 4.10 -9.00 6.59
N PRO A 177 5.32 -9.29 7.04
CA PRO A 177 6.03 -8.76 8.21
C PRO A 177 6.13 -7.24 8.19
N GLY A 178 6.40 -6.62 9.37
CA GLY A 178 6.62 -5.18 9.45
C GLY A 178 7.91 -4.76 8.75
N GLY A 179 7.84 -3.64 8.05
CA GLY A 179 8.99 -2.99 7.43
C GLY A 179 9.62 -1.90 8.29
N ASN A 180 10.24 -0.94 7.63
CA ASN A 180 10.85 0.24 8.22
C ASN A 180 11.88 -0.08 9.31
N VAL A 181 12.68 -1.14 9.08
CA VAL A 181 13.84 -1.46 9.91
C VAL A 181 14.87 -0.35 9.77
N ARG A 182 15.28 0.24 10.87
CA ARG A 182 16.06 1.49 10.94
C ARG A 182 17.31 1.47 10.07
N GLU A 183 18.03 0.36 10.08
CA GLU A 183 19.27 0.15 9.36
C GLU A 183 19.10 0.18 7.84
N PHE A 184 17.92 -0.20 7.36
CA PHE A 184 17.59 -0.36 5.94
C PHE A 184 16.59 0.66 5.42
N LEU A 185 16.21 1.70 6.17
CA LEU A 185 15.24 2.71 5.74
C LEU A 185 15.61 3.39 4.42
N LYS A 186 16.91 3.47 4.11
CA LYS A 186 17.40 4.07 2.85
C LYS A 186 17.39 3.11 1.68
N THR A 187 17.33 1.81 1.94
CA THR A 187 17.40 0.71 0.98
C THR A 187 16.32 -0.34 1.29
N PRO A 188 15.02 0.00 1.15
CA PRO A 188 13.92 -0.85 1.57
C PRO A 188 13.75 -2.12 0.72
N TYR A 189 14.56 -2.29 -0.32
CA TYR A 189 14.62 -3.43 -1.21
C TYR A 189 16.03 -3.55 -1.83
N ALA A 190 16.35 -4.69 -2.45
CA ALA A 190 17.57 -4.83 -3.25
C ALA A 190 17.37 -4.23 -4.63
N ALA A 191 18.27 -3.31 -5.03
CA ALA A 191 18.23 -2.72 -6.37
C ALA A 191 18.78 -3.69 -7.41
N GLY A 192 18.03 -3.93 -8.48
CA GLY A 192 18.44 -4.83 -9.56
C GLY A 192 17.34 -5.05 -10.59
N PRO A 193 17.57 -5.93 -11.56
CA PRO A 193 16.52 -6.32 -12.51
C PRO A 193 15.31 -6.89 -11.77
N PRO A 194 14.07 -6.58 -12.18
CA PRO A 194 12.88 -7.17 -11.56
C PRO A 194 12.97 -8.70 -11.49
N CYS A 195 12.64 -9.26 -10.33
CA CYS A 195 12.74 -10.68 -10.03
C CYS A 195 14.17 -11.28 -10.13
N GLY A 196 15.23 -10.46 -10.09
CA GLY A 196 16.60 -10.95 -10.16
C GLY A 196 16.93 -11.97 -9.06
N ASP A 197 16.35 -11.78 -7.86
CA ASP A 197 16.56 -12.66 -6.71
C ASP A 197 15.48 -13.78 -6.59
N CYS A 198 14.54 -13.85 -7.54
CA CYS A 198 13.46 -14.85 -7.55
C CYS A 198 13.12 -15.33 -8.98
N PRO A 199 14.08 -15.76 -9.81
CA PRO A 199 13.86 -16.02 -11.24
C PRO A 199 12.83 -17.11 -11.52
N GLY A 200 12.71 -18.12 -10.64
CA GLY A 200 11.71 -19.18 -10.74
C GLY A 200 10.33 -18.81 -10.18
N ASN A 201 10.21 -17.70 -9.48
CA ASN A 201 9.02 -17.30 -8.71
C ASN A 201 8.68 -15.83 -8.99
N CYS A 202 8.52 -15.50 -10.27
CA CYS A 202 8.25 -14.14 -10.73
C CYS A 202 6.86 -14.06 -11.37
N GLU A 203 6.06 -13.13 -10.89
CA GLU A 203 4.75 -12.82 -11.45
C GLU A 203 4.61 -11.31 -11.59
N ASP A 204 4.46 -10.85 -12.83
CA ASP A 204 4.27 -9.44 -13.14
C ASP A 204 5.35 -8.52 -12.50
N ASN A 205 6.63 -8.90 -12.66
CA ASN A 205 7.81 -8.23 -12.12
C ASN A 205 7.89 -8.19 -10.57
N LEU A 206 7.14 -9.01 -9.87
CA LEU A 206 7.18 -9.18 -8.42
C LEU A 206 7.44 -10.63 -8.06
N CYS A 207 8.21 -10.86 -6.99
CA CYS A 207 8.43 -12.19 -6.44
C CYS A 207 7.15 -12.72 -5.80
N ASN A 208 6.77 -13.98 -6.06
CA ASN A 208 5.53 -14.57 -5.56
C ASN A 208 5.73 -15.77 -4.61
N ASN A 209 6.97 -16.05 -4.17
CA ASN A 209 7.28 -17.08 -3.18
C ASN A 209 7.68 -16.43 -1.84
N PRO A 210 6.76 -16.05 -0.98
CA PRO A 210 7.11 -15.43 0.28
C PRO A 210 7.83 -16.41 1.18
N CYS A 211 9.14 -16.20 1.36
CA CYS A 211 9.84 -16.82 2.46
C CYS A 211 9.47 -16.09 3.76
N PRO A 212 8.83 -16.74 4.74
CA PRO A 212 8.48 -16.10 6.00
C PRO A 212 9.70 -15.86 6.90
N TYR A 213 10.87 -16.32 6.48
CA TYR A 213 12.10 -16.27 7.25
C TYR A 213 13.10 -15.33 6.61
N VAL A 214 13.86 -14.65 7.45
CA VAL A 214 14.96 -13.76 7.06
C VAL A 214 16.23 -14.33 7.66
N ASP A 215 17.31 -14.26 6.90
CA ASP A 215 18.65 -14.58 7.40
C ASP A 215 19.13 -13.51 8.36
N ALA A 216 19.81 -13.92 9.44
CA ALA A 216 20.38 -13.02 10.41
C ALA A 216 21.74 -12.48 9.95
N TYR A 217 22.36 -13.09 8.94
CA TYR A 217 23.65 -12.73 8.39
C TYR A 217 23.59 -12.63 6.86
N ASP A 218 24.33 -11.70 6.29
CA ASP A 218 24.48 -11.49 4.85
C ASP A 218 25.41 -12.52 4.17
N TYR A 219 26.15 -13.31 4.97
CA TYR A 219 27.04 -14.40 4.54
C TYR A 219 26.46 -15.79 4.81
N CYS A 220 25.13 -15.91 4.83
CA CYS A 220 24.46 -17.21 5.07
C CYS A 220 24.75 -18.26 3.98
N ASP A 221 24.93 -17.85 2.75
CA ASP A 221 25.31 -18.76 1.65
C ASP A 221 26.65 -19.42 1.93
N GLU A 222 27.66 -18.67 2.37
CA GLU A 222 28.98 -19.19 2.75
C GLU A 222 28.91 -20.13 3.96
N LEU A 223 28.02 -19.81 4.92
CA LEU A 223 27.80 -20.67 6.09
C LEU A 223 27.13 -21.99 5.71
N ILE A 224 26.18 -21.97 4.77
CA ILE A 224 25.50 -23.18 4.29
C ILE A 224 26.44 -24.06 3.49
N GLU A 225 27.27 -23.47 2.64
CA GLU A 225 28.32 -24.21 1.92
C GLU A 225 29.31 -24.92 2.87
N SER A 226 29.68 -24.24 3.96
CA SER A 226 30.68 -24.75 4.91
C SER A 226 30.12 -25.72 5.94
N PHE A 227 28.90 -25.53 6.40
CA PHE A 227 28.34 -26.21 7.57
C PHE A 227 26.98 -26.86 7.33
N THR A 228 26.31 -26.63 6.22
CA THR A 228 24.96 -27.06 5.85
C THR A 228 23.85 -26.64 6.82
N CYS A 229 22.60 -26.66 6.36
CA CYS A 229 21.41 -26.33 7.18
C CYS A 229 21.10 -27.36 8.28
N SER A 230 21.82 -28.50 8.31
CA SER A 230 21.68 -29.51 9.39
C SER A 230 22.30 -29.02 10.71
N GLN A 231 23.22 -28.07 10.68
CA GLN A 231 23.78 -27.48 11.87
C GLN A 231 22.79 -26.51 12.51
N ARG A 232 22.52 -26.70 13.80
CA ARG A 232 21.51 -25.94 14.53
C ARG A 232 21.72 -24.42 14.42
N PHE A 233 22.94 -23.94 14.58
CA PHE A 233 23.22 -22.50 14.52
C PHE A 233 23.00 -21.92 13.11
N VAL A 234 23.34 -22.68 12.05
CA VAL A 234 23.09 -22.27 10.66
C VAL A 234 21.57 -22.21 10.42
N LYS A 235 20.84 -23.26 10.79
CA LYS A 235 19.38 -23.30 10.67
C LYS A 235 18.69 -22.15 11.44
N GLU A 236 19.19 -21.80 12.65
CA GLU A 236 18.61 -20.72 13.44
C GLU A 236 18.97 -19.32 12.92
N LYS A 237 20.13 -19.15 12.30
CA LYS A 237 20.65 -17.87 11.84
C LYS A 237 20.45 -17.59 10.36
N CYS A 238 20.35 -18.63 9.55
CA CYS A 238 20.15 -18.60 8.10
C CYS A 238 18.81 -19.24 7.71
N ARG A 239 17.75 -18.87 8.41
CA ARG A 239 16.43 -19.50 8.20
C ARG A 239 15.90 -19.23 6.80
N GLY A 240 16.11 -18.04 6.26
CA GLY A 240 15.73 -17.68 4.90
C GLY A 240 16.34 -18.66 3.91
N SER A 241 17.65 -18.74 3.89
CA SER A 241 18.39 -19.63 2.99
C SER A 241 18.17 -21.13 3.30
N CYS A 242 17.93 -21.51 4.56
CA CYS A 242 17.76 -22.92 4.93
C CYS A 242 16.33 -23.47 4.74
N GLU A 243 15.31 -22.66 4.97
CA GLU A 243 13.89 -23.14 4.98
C GLU A 243 13.11 -22.66 3.75
N CYS A 244 13.69 -21.71 2.98
CA CYS A 244 13.05 -21.16 1.80
C CYS A 244 13.87 -21.32 0.51
N ALA A 245 15.08 -21.90 0.58
CA ALA A 245 15.75 -22.34 -0.64
C ALA A 245 14.79 -23.31 -1.35
N THR A 246 14.30 -22.93 -2.51
CA THR A 246 13.53 -23.81 -3.37
C THR A 246 14.40 -25.02 -3.68
N ASP A 247 13.87 -26.22 -3.43
CA ASP A 247 14.46 -27.44 -3.96
C ASP A 247 14.55 -27.30 -5.49
N GLU A 248 15.70 -26.80 -5.97
CA GLU A 248 16.07 -26.96 -7.36
C GLU A 248 16.45 -28.44 -7.54
N GLU A 249 15.45 -29.28 -7.86
CA GLU A 249 15.66 -30.55 -8.53
C GLU A 249 15.57 -30.37 -10.06
#